data_ca7a6f2b0f4673b06b2aeccb72e4dcb7
#
_entry.id   ca7a6f2b0f4673b06b2aeccb72e4dcb7
#
_cell.length_a   1.000
_cell.length_b   1.000
_cell.length_c   1.000
_cell.angle_alpha   90.00
_cell.angle_beta   90.00
_cell.angle_gamma   90.00
#
_symmetry.space_group_name_H-M   'P 1'
#
loop_
_entity.id
_entity.type
_entity.pdbx_description
1 polymer ?
#
loop_
_entity_poly.entity_id
_entity_poly.type
_entity_poly.pdbx_seq_one_letter_code
_entity_poly.pdbx_strand_id
1 'polypeptide(L)'
;MIKSILYFSTNPVQKIRLILERKKKMKKLHITLSGTSPLIEHSPKCVNPLHPIAKEMKQYTSKRKKTEEDLQKISDLEWESGVYWDDNIGLVIPNECLAATFLAGAKLNKNGSAFQKYVHIVDSLAPLNIGEVQDYDKLKTDVRFRDVRSVCVMRARVIRTRPRFNTWSCEFDMMFDETKIDVDAIIMAIENAGNYVGLCEMRTMGYGRFAATVKEVEFVA
;
A
#
# COMPACT_ATOMS: atom_id res chain seq x y z
N MET A 1 24.17 24.29 -37.05
CA MET A 1 22.72 24.08 -36.88
C MET A 1 22.38 22.78 -37.62
N ILE A 2 22.50 21.62 -36.92
CA ILE A 2 22.22 20.30 -37.51
C ILE A 2 20.97 19.78 -36.77
N LYS A 3 19.82 19.81 -37.47
CA LYS A 3 18.56 19.19 -37.01
C LYS A 3 18.71 17.68 -37.09
N SER A 4 18.77 17.00 -35.95
CA SER A 4 18.64 15.56 -35.90
C SER A 4 17.19 15.17 -36.17
N ILE A 5 16.92 14.76 -37.39
CA ILE A 5 15.65 14.16 -37.81
C ILE A 5 15.61 12.74 -37.19
N LEU A 6 14.76 12.54 -36.20
CA LEU A 6 14.40 11.22 -35.69
C LEU A 6 13.58 10.48 -36.78
N TYR A 7 14.26 9.65 -37.56
CA TYR A 7 13.60 8.69 -38.45
C TYR A 7 12.92 7.62 -37.60
N PHE A 8 11.61 7.69 -37.50
CA PHE A 8 10.80 6.54 -37.04
C PHE A 8 10.91 5.46 -38.12
N SER A 9 11.74 4.46 -37.86
CA SER A 9 11.84 3.28 -38.71
C SER A 9 10.49 2.57 -38.75
N THR A 10 9.92 2.49 -39.96
CA THR A 10 8.67 1.77 -40.25
C THR A 10 8.86 0.25 -40.44
N ASN A 11 10.08 -0.25 -40.31
CA ASN A 11 10.40 -1.66 -40.47
C ASN A 11 9.91 -2.47 -39.26
N PRO A 12 8.97 -3.43 -39.45
CA PRO A 12 8.41 -4.22 -38.34
C PRO A 12 9.48 -5.05 -37.61
N VAL A 13 10.53 -5.51 -38.29
CA VAL A 13 11.64 -6.27 -37.70
C VAL A 13 12.46 -5.40 -36.75
N GLN A 14 12.74 -4.15 -37.11
CA GLN A 14 13.43 -3.20 -36.22
C GLN A 14 12.55 -2.81 -35.02
N LYS A 15 11.25 -2.71 -35.22
CA LYS A 15 10.30 -2.44 -34.15
C LYS A 15 10.23 -3.58 -33.14
N ILE A 16 10.22 -4.83 -33.63
CA ILE A 16 10.27 -6.04 -32.79
C ILE A 16 11.62 -6.11 -32.03
N ARG A 17 12.74 -5.86 -32.71
CA ARG A 17 14.07 -5.84 -32.08
C ARG A 17 14.17 -4.79 -30.99
N LEU A 18 13.67 -3.57 -31.20
CA LEU A 18 13.60 -2.50 -30.19
C LEU A 18 12.70 -2.87 -29.00
N ILE A 19 11.60 -3.58 -29.24
CA ILE A 19 10.72 -4.08 -28.20
C ILE A 19 11.43 -5.16 -27.37
N LEU A 20 12.14 -6.09 -28.02
CA LEU A 20 12.92 -7.13 -27.35
C LEU A 20 14.11 -6.56 -26.56
N GLU A 21 14.81 -5.55 -27.09
CA GLU A 21 15.90 -4.85 -26.40
C GLU A 21 15.36 -4.05 -25.20
N ARG A 22 14.16 -3.45 -25.31
CA ARG A 22 13.49 -2.80 -24.16
C ARG A 22 13.08 -3.81 -23.09
N LYS A 23 12.59 -5.00 -23.47
CA LYS A 23 12.27 -6.06 -22.52
C LYS A 23 13.51 -6.57 -21.77
N LYS A 24 14.69 -6.64 -22.42
CA LYS A 24 15.96 -7.01 -21.78
C LYS A 24 16.45 -6.01 -20.73
N LYS A 25 15.92 -4.78 -20.70
CA LYS A 25 16.29 -3.72 -19.76
C LYS A 25 15.40 -3.67 -18.52
N MET A 26 14.23 -4.31 -18.60
CA MET A 26 13.33 -4.40 -17.46
C MET A 26 13.65 -5.66 -16.66
N LYS A 27 13.89 -5.46 -15.38
CA LYS A 27 14.12 -6.51 -14.39
C LYS A 27 12.91 -6.63 -13.48
N LYS A 28 12.72 -7.82 -12.93
CA LYS A 28 11.65 -8.12 -11.98
C LYS A 28 12.23 -8.52 -10.63
N LEU A 29 11.68 -7.95 -9.59
CA LEU A 29 11.98 -8.31 -8.21
C LEU A 29 10.71 -8.89 -7.57
N HIS A 30 10.86 -9.99 -6.87
CA HIS A 30 9.86 -10.50 -5.94
C HIS A 30 10.21 -10.02 -4.54
N ILE A 31 9.26 -9.40 -3.86
CA ILE A 31 9.46 -8.73 -2.58
C ILE A 31 8.51 -9.34 -1.55
N THR A 32 9.08 -9.79 -0.45
CA THR A 32 8.35 -10.22 0.74
C THR A 32 8.59 -9.23 1.86
N LEU A 33 7.53 -8.63 2.39
CA LEU A 33 7.56 -7.78 3.58
C LEU A 33 7.10 -8.58 4.79
N SER A 34 7.84 -8.48 5.89
CA SER A 34 7.49 -9.07 7.19
C SER A 34 7.38 -7.96 8.23
N GLY A 35 6.20 -7.78 8.82
CA GLY A 35 5.95 -6.75 9.81
C GLY A 35 6.80 -6.88 11.06
N THR A 36 7.49 -5.81 11.45
CA THR A 36 8.25 -5.71 12.71
C THR A 36 7.50 -4.89 13.77
N SER A 37 6.43 -4.22 13.37
CA SER A 37 5.47 -3.56 14.25
C SER A 37 4.04 -3.76 13.72
N PRO A 38 3.01 -3.57 14.56
CA PRO A 38 1.63 -3.72 14.11
C PRO A 38 1.31 -2.81 12.92
N LEU A 39 0.50 -3.31 11.98
CA LEU A 39 -0.06 -2.55 10.87
C LEU A 39 -1.41 -1.98 11.28
N ILE A 40 -1.68 -0.72 10.93
CA ILE A 40 -2.99 -0.10 11.08
C ILE A 40 -3.45 0.35 9.69
N GLU A 41 -4.62 -0.09 9.28
CA GLU A 41 -5.22 0.31 8.01
C GLU A 41 -6.18 1.48 8.17
N HIS A 42 -6.30 2.28 7.12
CA HIS A 42 -7.29 3.35 7.01
C HIS A 42 -7.58 3.62 5.54
N SER A 43 -8.47 2.81 4.98
CA SER A 43 -8.94 2.97 3.61
C SER A 43 -9.72 4.28 3.43
N PRO A 44 -9.59 4.96 2.28
CA PRO A 44 -10.30 6.21 2.01
C PRO A 44 -11.76 6.02 1.57
N LYS A 45 -12.37 4.86 1.77
CA LYS A 45 -13.76 4.55 1.35
C LYS A 45 -14.76 5.63 1.76
N CYS A 46 -14.65 6.14 3.00
CA CYS A 46 -15.55 7.16 3.53
C CYS A 46 -15.29 8.59 3.06
N VAL A 47 -14.24 8.84 2.28
CA VAL A 47 -14.03 10.13 1.60
C VAL A 47 -15.10 10.38 0.54
N ASN A 48 -15.59 9.30 -0.09
CA ASN A 48 -16.73 9.38 -1.01
C ASN A 48 -18.05 9.41 -0.22
N PRO A 49 -18.78 10.53 -0.19
CA PRO A 49 -20.04 10.65 0.54
C PRO A 49 -21.18 9.79 -0.04
N LEU A 50 -21.02 9.28 -1.27
CA LEU A 50 -21.99 8.39 -1.92
C LEU A 50 -21.74 6.92 -1.58
N HIS A 51 -20.60 6.58 -0.97
CA HIS A 51 -20.30 5.22 -0.57
C HIS A 51 -21.34 4.72 0.47
N PRO A 52 -21.83 3.47 0.37
CA PRO A 52 -22.86 2.96 1.29
C PRO A 52 -22.48 3.11 2.77
N ILE A 53 -21.26 2.73 3.14
CA ILE A 53 -20.76 2.85 4.52
C ILE A 53 -20.73 4.31 4.99
N ALA A 54 -20.35 5.27 4.12
CA ALA A 54 -20.33 6.69 4.46
C ALA A 54 -21.75 7.22 4.73
N LYS A 55 -22.73 6.80 3.92
CA LYS A 55 -24.14 7.15 4.12
C LYS A 55 -24.69 6.57 5.41
N GLU A 56 -24.42 5.30 5.69
CA GLU A 56 -24.83 4.63 6.92
C GLU A 56 -24.20 5.30 8.14
N MET A 57 -22.89 5.51 8.13
CA MET A 57 -22.16 6.19 9.21
C MET A 57 -22.75 7.55 9.53
N LYS A 58 -23.17 8.32 8.52
CA LYS A 58 -23.79 9.64 8.70
C LYS A 58 -25.08 9.58 9.51
N GLN A 59 -25.88 8.50 9.41
CA GLN A 59 -27.12 8.35 10.17
C GLN A 59 -26.87 8.32 11.68
N TYR A 60 -25.76 7.73 12.11
CA TYR A 60 -25.39 7.64 13.53
C TYR A 60 -24.57 8.85 13.99
N THR A 61 -23.62 9.30 13.19
CA THR A 61 -22.71 10.40 13.57
C THR A 61 -23.40 11.75 13.66
N SER A 62 -24.47 11.98 12.89
CA SER A 62 -25.26 13.23 12.91
C SER A 62 -26.20 13.36 14.11
N LYS A 63 -26.47 12.29 14.87
CA LYS A 63 -27.32 12.35 16.06
C LYS A 63 -26.71 13.26 17.13
N ARG A 64 -27.51 14.17 17.68
CA ARG A 64 -27.09 15.08 18.76
C ARG A 64 -26.79 14.32 20.06
N LYS A 65 -27.65 13.35 20.40
CA LYS A 65 -27.43 12.41 21.52
C LYS A 65 -27.27 11.02 20.94
N LYS A 66 -26.20 10.34 21.28
CA LYS A 66 -25.88 8.98 20.83
C LYS A 66 -26.11 8.01 21.98
N THR A 67 -26.75 6.89 21.70
CA THR A 67 -26.86 5.76 22.62
C THR A 67 -25.56 4.94 22.58
N GLU A 68 -25.42 4.00 23.50
CA GLU A 68 -24.28 3.06 23.50
C GLU A 68 -24.28 2.22 22.22
N GLU A 69 -25.46 1.77 21.76
CA GLU A 69 -25.62 1.04 20.51
C GLU A 69 -25.19 1.87 19.29
N ASP A 70 -25.54 3.18 19.28
CA ASP A 70 -25.07 4.09 18.22
C ASP A 70 -23.54 4.19 18.18
N LEU A 71 -22.90 4.26 19.36
CA LEU A 71 -21.44 4.34 19.48
C LEU A 71 -20.79 3.04 19.02
N GLN A 72 -21.36 1.88 19.39
CA GLN A 72 -20.89 0.58 18.93
C GLN A 72 -21.02 0.48 17.40
N LYS A 73 -22.16 0.85 16.84
CA LYS A 73 -22.38 0.84 15.39
C LYS A 73 -21.41 1.76 14.64
N ILE A 74 -21.11 2.95 15.19
CA ILE A 74 -20.09 3.85 14.63
C ILE A 74 -18.73 3.16 14.63
N SER A 75 -18.35 2.53 15.75
CA SER A 75 -17.09 1.81 15.86
C SER A 75 -16.95 0.69 14.84
N ASP A 76 -18.02 -0.06 14.59
CA ASP A 76 -18.05 -1.15 13.59
C ASP A 76 -17.91 -0.60 12.16
N LEU A 77 -18.65 0.46 11.85
CA LEU A 77 -18.57 1.12 10.54
C LEU A 77 -17.21 1.79 10.30
N GLU A 78 -16.56 2.33 11.34
CA GLU A 78 -15.19 2.85 11.24
C GLU A 78 -14.20 1.76 10.90
N TRP A 79 -14.31 0.57 11.51
CA TRP A 79 -13.49 -0.58 11.17
C TRP A 79 -13.72 -1.03 9.72
N GLU A 80 -15.00 -1.24 9.33
CA GLU A 80 -15.39 -1.61 7.97
C GLU A 80 -14.90 -0.64 6.90
N SER A 81 -14.99 0.65 7.20
CA SER A 81 -14.50 1.67 6.27
C SER A 81 -12.99 1.72 6.18
N GLY A 82 -12.29 1.31 7.24
CA GLY A 82 -10.85 1.38 7.34
C GLY A 82 -10.09 0.21 6.71
N VAL A 83 -10.71 -0.96 6.63
CA VAL A 83 -10.07 -2.17 6.13
C VAL A 83 -9.94 -2.14 4.60
N TYR A 84 -8.79 -2.61 4.08
CA TYR A 84 -8.62 -2.94 2.68
C TYR A 84 -8.99 -4.40 2.47
N TRP A 85 -10.15 -4.63 1.91
CA TRP A 85 -10.70 -5.96 1.65
C TRP A 85 -11.09 -6.12 0.20
N ASP A 86 -10.70 -7.25 -0.39
CA ASP A 86 -11.13 -7.72 -1.71
C ASP A 86 -11.86 -9.05 -1.54
N ASP A 87 -13.02 -9.21 -2.20
CA ASP A 87 -13.89 -10.37 -2.01
C ASP A 87 -13.29 -11.70 -2.52
N ASN A 88 -12.28 -11.63 -3.40
CA ASN A 88 -11.61 -12.81 -3.95
C ASN A 88 -10.29 -13.14 -3.23
N ILE A 89 -9.62 -12.12 -2.68
CA ILE A 89 -8.28 -12.25 -2.10
C ILE A 89 -8.33 -12.24 -0.57
N GLY A 90 -9.27 -11.51 0.02
CA GLY A 90 -9.34 -11.23 1.45
C GLY A 90 -8.67 -9.90 1.80
N LEU A 91 -7.89 -9.86 2.88
CA LEU A 91 -7.10 -8.67 3.26
C LEU A 91 -6.03 -8.37 2.22
N VAL A 92 -5.89 -7.11 1.87
CA VAL A 92 -4.95 -6.65 0.83
C VAL A 92 -4.28 -5.34 1.20
N ILE A 93 -3.11 -5.10 0.61
CA ILE A 93 -2.46 -3.78 0.59
C ILE A 93 -2.54 -3.24 -0.84
N PRO A 94 -3.19 -2.10 -1.08
CA PRO A 94 -3.17 -1.45 -2.39
C PRO A 94 -1.76 -1.01 -2.81
N ASN A 95 -1.46 -1.11 -4.10
CA ASN A 95 -0.14 -0.74 -4.63
C ASN A 95 0.22 0.73 -4.36
N GLU A 96 -0.77 1.63 -4.26
CA GLU A 96 -0.56 3.04 -3.94
C GLU A 96 0.05 3.21 -2.54
N CYS A 97 -0.35 2.37 -1.58
CA CYS A 97 0.22 2.39 -0.22
C CYS A 97 1.68 1.95 -0.22
N LEU A 98 2.00 0.88 -0.98
CA LEU A 98 3.36 0.37 -1.15
C LEU A 98 4.23 1.40 -1.89
N ALA A 99 3.74 1.91 -3.04
CA ALA A 99 4.45 2.89 -3.85
C ALA A 99 4.76 4.18 -3.09
N ALA A 100 3.79 4.71 -2.34
CA ALA A 100 3.98 5.91 -1.52
C ALA A 100 5.02 5.67 -0.41
N THR A 101 5.00 4.50 0.20
CA THR A 101 5.94 4.12 1.27
C THR A 101 7.37 3.99 0.74
N PHE A 102 7.57 3.27 -0.37
CA PHE A 102 8.90 3.09 -0.96
C PHE A 102 9.44 4.38 -1.58
N LEU A 103 8.59 5.19 -2.20
CA LEU A 103 8.98 6.51 -2.67
C LEU A 103 9.48 7.40 -1.51
N ALA A 104 8.82 7.34 -0.34
CA ALA A 104 9.30 8.06 0.83
C ALA A 104 10.64 7.52 1.32
N GLY A 105 10.88 6.20 1.31
CA GLY A 105 12.17 5.59 1.60
C GLY A 105 13.26 6.00 0.61
N ALA A 106 12.94 6.02 -0.70
CA ALA A 106 13.87 6.45 -1.75
C ALA A 106 14.28 7.94 -1.62
N LYS A 107 13.36 8.79 -1.15
CA LYS A 107 13.65 10.22 -0.90
C LYS A 107 14.70 10.43 0.19
N LEU A 108 14.82 9.55 1.16
CA LEU A 108 15.84 9.63 2.21
C LEU A 108 17.26 9.56 1.63
N ASN A 109 17.43 8.84 0.52
CA ASN A 109 18.71 8.71 -0.20
C ASN A 109 18.76 9.54 -1.50
N LYS A 110 17.89 10.53 -1.66
CA LYS A 110 17.81 11.43 -2.83
C LYS A 110 17.50 10.72 -4.16
N ASN A 111 17.03 9.46 -4.13
CA ASN A 111 16.68 8.66 -5.31
C ASN A 111 15.18 8.73 -5.67
N GLY A 112 14.38 9.57 -4.98
CA GLY A 112 12.93 9.59 -5.16
C GLY A 112 12.46 9.85 -6.60
N SER A 113 13.13 10.74 -7.36
CA SER A 113 12.76 11.02 -8.74
C SER A 113 13.03 9.85 -9.68
N ALA A 114 14.16 9.15 -9.51
CA ALA A 114 14.48 7.96 -10.30
C ALA A 114 13.53 6.80 -9.94
N PHE A 115 13.33 6.56 -8.65
CA PHE A 115 12.40 5.54 -8.17
C PHE A 115 11.00 5.73 -8.75
N GLN A 116 10.42 6.94 -8.65
CA GLN A 116 9.08 7.23 -9.14
C GLN A 116 8.91 7.03 -10.65
N LYS A 117 9.97 7.25 -11.43
CA LYS A 117 9.91 7.15 -12.89
C LYS A 117 10.18 5.76 -13.44
N TYR A 118 11.03 5.00 -12.76
CA TYR A 118 11.63 3.79 -13.33
C TYR A 118 11.32 2.52 -12.55
N VAL A 119 10.58 2.63 -11.43
CA VAL A 119 10.16 1.48 -10.61
C VAL A 119 8.64 1.42 -10.55
N HIS A 120 8.09 0.24 -10.79
CA HIS A 120 6.63 0.01 -10.82
C HIS A 120 6.29 -1.27 -10.06
N ILE A 121 5.29 -1.20 -9.18
CA ILE A 121 4.69 -2.38 -8.56
C ILE A 121 3.75 -2.99 -9.58
N VAL A 122 3.87 -4.30 -9.81
CA VAL A 122 3.12 -5.02 -10.85
C VAL A 122 1.70 -5.31 -10.38
N ASP A 123 1.58 -5.77 -9.13
CA ASP A 123 0.31 -6.16 -8.56
C ASP A 123 -0.49 -4.92 -8.13
N SER A 124 -1.75 -4.84 -8.49
CA SER A 124 -2.64 -3.76 -8.04
C SER A 124 -2.98 -3.89 -6.55
N LEU A 125 -3.06 -5.12 -6.06
CA LEU A 125 -3.35 -5.49 -4.69
C LEU A 125 -2.36 -6.57 -4.24
N ALA A 126 -1.65 -6.34 -3.15
CA ALA A 126 -0.79 -7.34 -2.52
C ALA A 126 -1.58 -8.07 -1.42
N PRO A 127 -1.71 -9.40 -1.44
CA PRO A 127 -2.36 -10.14 -0.38
C PRO A 127 -1.67 -9.90 0.97
N LEU A 128 -2.47 -9.57 2.00
CA LEU A 128 -1.98 -9.39 3.36
C LEU A 128 -2.20 -10.68 4.16
N ASN A 129 -1.13 -11.33 4.58
CA ASN A 129 -1.18 -12.51 5.44
C ASN A 129 -1.03 -12.07 6.91
N ILE A 130 -1.95 -12.52 7.76
CA ILE A 130 -1.97 -12.24 9.21
C ILE A 130 -1.67 -13.48 10.07
N GLY A 131 -1.29 -14.60 9.44
CA GLY A 131 -0.93 -15.85 10.13
C GLY A 131 -2.13 -16.71 10.56
N GLU A 132 -3.35 -16.30 10.26
CA GLU A 132 -4.58 -17.05 10.54
C GLU A 132 -5.59 -16.96 9.40
N VAL A 133 -6.61 -17.83 9.41
CA VAL A 133 -7.67 -17.84 8.38
C VAL A 133 -8.45 -16.54 8.41
N GLN A 134 -8.57 -15.92 7.24
CA GLN A 134 -9.25 -14.65 7.05
C GLN A 134 -10.75 -14.87 6.82
N ASP A 135 -11.54 -14.50 7.81
CA ASP A 135 -13.00 -14.48 7.75
C ASP A 135 -13.43 -13.04 8.10
N TYR A 136 -14.06 -12.36 7.18
CA TYR A 136 -14.40 -10.92 7.30
C TYR A 136 -15.21 -10.63 8.56
N ASP A 137 -16.26 -11.43 8.83
CA ASP A 137 -17.15 -11.18 9.95
C ASP A 137 -16.48 -11.46 11.30
N LYS A 138 -15.61 -12.47 11.36
CA LYS A 138 -14.79 -12.74 12.54
C LYS A 138 -13.75 -11.64 12.78
N LEU A 139 -13.05 -11.21 11.74
CA LEU A 139 -12.06 -10.13 11.86
C LEU A 139 -12.71 -8.82 12.35
N LYS A 140 -13.90 -8.51 11.84
CA LYS A 140 -14.65 -7.31 12.22
C LYS A 140 -15.07 -7.31 13.70
N THR A 141 -15.44 -8.47 14.24
CA THR A 141 -15.96 -8.58 15.61
C THR A 141 -14.87 -8.84 16.65
N ASP A 142 -13.72 -9.38 16.24
CA ASP A 142 -12.63 -9.73 17.14
C ASP A 142 -11.85 -8.49 17.59
N VAL A 143 -11.82 -8.25 18.90
CA VAL A 143 -11.13 -7.12 19.53
C VAL A 143 -9.62 -7.08 19.25
N ARG A 144 -8.99 -8.21 18.91
CA ARG A 144 -7.57 -8.29 18.57
C ARG A 144 -7.23 -7.50 17.32
N PHE A 145 -8.21 -7.38 16.39
CA PHE A 145 -8.07 -6.68 15.12
C PHE A 145 -8.64 -5.26 15.14
N ARG A 146 -8.89 -4.72 16.33
CA ARG A 146 -9.46 -3.36 16.51
C ARG A 146 -8.48 -2.49 17.28
N ASP A 147 -8.13 -1.36 16.67
CA ASP A 147 -7.39 -0.29 17.34
C ASP A 147 -8.38 0.82 17.71
N VAL A 148 -8.74 0.88 18.98
CA VAL A 148 -9.67 1.90 19.51
C VAL A 148 -8.88 2.91 20.33
N ARG A 149 -8.77 4.14 19.82
CA ARG A 149 -8.02 5.19 20.49
C ARG A 149 -8.59 6.57 20.31
N SER A 150 -8.22 7.47 21.22
CA SER A 150 -8.51 8.90 21.12
C SER A 150 -7.53 9.57 20.16
N VAL A 151 -8.06 10.23 19.14
CA VAL A 151 -7.30 11.06 18.20
C VAL A 151 -7.79 12.51 18.26
N CYS A 152 -6.93 13.46 17.89
CA CYS A 152 -7.31 14.87 17.81
C CYS A 152 -7.76 15.20 16.38
N VAL A 153 -9.01 15.63 16.23
CA VAL A 153 -9.56 16.12 14.97
C VAL A 153 -10.05 17.54 15.17
N MET A 154 -9.53 18.52 14.43
CA MET A 154 -9.91 19.93 14.52
C MET A 154 -9.96 20.45 16.00
N ARG A 155 -8.93 20.15 16.79
CA ARG A 155 -8.79 20.49 18.22
C ARG A 155 -9.74 19.75 19.20
N ALA A 156 -10.61 18.87 18.70
CA ALA A 156 -11.46 18.01 19.54
C ALA A 156 -10.86 16.59 19.63
N ARG A 157 -10.95 15.98 20.81
CA ARG A 157 -10.61 14.56 20.97
C ARG A 157 -11.82 13.71 20.65
N VAL A 158 -11.63 12.76 19.74
CA VAL A 158 -12.66 11.82 19.30
C VAL A 158 -12.09 10.39 19.35
N ILE A 159 -12.93 9.43 19.68
CA ILE A 159 -12.57 8.02 19.58
C ILE A 159 -12.67 7.60 18.11
N ARG A 160 -11.68 6.84 17.67
CA ARG A 160 -11.65 6.21 16.33
C ARG A 160 -11.29 4.76 16.46
N THR A 161 -11.94 3.94 15.63
CA THR A 161 -11.66 2.51 15.51
C THR A 161 -11.06 2.24 14.14
N ARG A 162 -9.94 1.53 14.12
CA ARG A 162 -9.24 1.15 12.88
C ARG A 162 -8.89 -0.34 12.89
N PRO A 163 -8.82 -0.98 11.72
CA PRO A 163 -8.24 -2.31 11.60
C PRO A 163 -6.79 -2.32 12.05
N ARG A 164 -6.40 -3.31 12.85
CA ARG A 164 -5.06 -3.49 13.38
C ARG A 164 -4.63 -4.94 13.25
N PHE A 165 -3.44 -5.17 12.71
CA PHE A 165 -2.85 -6.48 12.54
C PHE A 165 -1.50 -6.51 13.24
N ASN A 166 -1.39 -7.29 14.32
CA ASN A 166 -0.18 -7.34 15.15
C ASN A 166 0.97 -8.07 14.44
N THR A 167 0.63 -9.16 13.73
CA THR A 167 1.55 -9.92 12.90
C THR A 167 1.04 -9.86 11.48
N TRP A 168 1.92 -9.54 10.53
CA TRP A 168 1.52 -9.42 9.14
C TRP A 168 2.71 -9.61 8.20
N SER A 169 2.41 -10.08 7.00
CA SER A 169 3.34 -10.12 5.87
C SER A 169 2.57 -9.91 4.57
N CYS A 170 3.25 -9.45 3.53
CA CYS A 170 2.69 -9.40 2.19
C CYS A 170 3.79 -9.64 1.15
N GLU A 171 3.37 -10.12 -0.01
CA GLU A 171 4.25 -10.43 -1.13
C GLU A 171 3.70 -9.78 -2.40
N PHE A 172 4.59 -9.29 -3.24
CA PHE A 172 4.26 -8.66 -4.51
C PHE A 172 5.47 -8.59 -5.42
N ASP A 173 5.22 -8.30 -6.68
CA ASP A 173 6.23 -8.15 -7.70
C ASP A 173 6.46 -6.68 -8.08
N MET A 174 7.71 -6.35 -8.34
CA MET A 174 8.13 -5.02 -8.75
C MET A 174 8.98 -5.11 -10.02
N MET A 175 8.79 -4.20 -10.96
CA MET A 175 9.61 -4.07 -12.17
C MET A 175 10.36 -2.76 -12.17
N PHE A 176 11.58 -2.78 -12.73
CA PHE A 176 12.41 -1.57 -12.85
C PHE A 176 13.27 -1.60 -14.12
N ASP A 177 13.70 -0.42 -14.59
CA ASP A 177 14.66 -0.27 -15.69
C ASP A 177 16.09 -0.22 -15.13
N GLU A 178 16.83 -1.34 -15.25
CA GLU A 178 18.21 -1.50 -14.75
C GLU A 178 19.19 -0.49 -15.34
N THR A 179 18.87 0.14 -16.49
CA THR A 179 19.73 1.17 -17.11
C THR A 179 19.53 2.56 -16.50
N LYS A 180 18.54 2.74 -15.62
CA LYS A 180 18.11 4.02 -15.07
C LYS A 180 18.19 4.09 -13.55
N ILE A 181 18.10 2.96 -12.88
CA ILE A 181 18.21 2.85 -11.44
C ILE A 181 18.85 1.52 -11.06
N ASP A 182 19.82 1.55 -10.17
CA ASP A 182 20.50 0.36 -9.66
C ASP A 182 19.60 -0.40 -8.68
N VAL A 183 19.68 -1.73 -8.70
CA VAL A 183 18.93 -2.59 -7.77
C VAL A 183 19.28 -2.28 -6.31
N ASP A 184 20.52 -1.96 -5.99
CA ASP A 184 20.94 -1.59 -4.63
C ASP A 184 20.22 -0.32 -4.14
N ALA A 185 20.00 0.65 -5.04
CA ALA A 185 19.23 1.86 -4.71
C ALA A 185 17.77 1.54 -4.40
N ILE A 186 17.17 0.54 -5.06
CA ILE A 186 15.82 0.06 -4.80
C ILE A 186 15.77 -0.68 -3.46
N ILE A 187 16.71 -1.61 -3.21
CA ILE A 187 16.82 -2.34 -1.94
C ILE A 187 16.95 -1.35 -0.78
N MET A 188 17.86 -0.39 -0.88
CA MET A 188 18.05 0.65 0.13
C MET A 188 16.77 1.49 0.35
N ALA A 189 16.01 1.79 -0.71
CA ALA A 189 14.75 2.51 -0.61
C ALA A 189 13.70 1.70 0.18
N ILE A 190 13.63 0.38 -0.04
CA ILE A 190 12.72 -0.52 0.65
C ILE A 190 13.12 -0.69 2.12
N GLU A 191 14.41 -0.86 2.41
CA GLU A 191 14.95 -0.94 3.78
C GLU A 191 14.68 0.35 4.58
N ASN A 192 14.94 1.50 3.96
CA ASN A 192 14.63 2.80 4.57
C ASN A 192 13.14 2.96 4.83
N ALA A 193 12.31 2.49 3.89
CA ALA A 193 10.86 2.52 4.05
C ALA A 193 10.42 1.68 5.26
N GLY A 194 10.96 0.47 5.41
CA GLY A 194 10.68 -0.40 6.56
C GLY A 194 11.16 0.17 7.88
N ASN A 195 12.40 0.68 7.92
CA ASN A 195 13.03 1.15 9.15
C ASN A 195 12.54 2.52 9.60
N TYR A 196 12.26 3.46 8.68
CA TYR A 196 12.05 4.87 9.02
C TYR A 196 10.70 5.43 8.60
N VAL A 197 10.03 4.83 7.61
CA VAL A 197 8.73 5.34 7.10
C VAL A 197 7.56 4.56 7.68
N GLY A 198 7.46 3.26 7.39
CA GLY A 198 6.32 2.40 7.72
C GLY A 198 5.21 2.42 6.67
N LEU A 199 4.34 1.40 6.70
CA LEU A 199 3.24 1.17 5.76
C LEU A 199 1.90 1.59 6.38
N CYS A 200 0.97 2.03 5.56
CA CYS A 200 -0.41 2.42 5.89
C CYS A 200 -0.50 3.58 6.90
N GLU A 201 -1.26 3.44 7.99
CA GLU A 201 -1.63 4.54 8.88
C GLU A 201 -0.72 4.61 10.12
N MET A 202 -0.69 5.77 10.79
CA MET A 202 0.03 6.03 12.05
C MET A 202 1.55 5.77 12.00
N ARG A 203 2.17 5.93 10.84
CA ARG A 203 3.59 5.71 10.58
C ARG A 203 4.51 6.52 11.46
N THR A 204 4.14 7.77 11.78
CA THR A 204 4.89 8.66 12.69
C THR A 204 4.93 8.15 14.12
N MET A 205 4.02 7.26 14.50
CA MET A 205 3.97 6.59 15.81
C MET A 205 4.68 5.23 15.80
N GLY A 206 5.37 4.88 14.70
CA GLY A 206 6.13 3.63 14.59
C GLY A 206 5.33 2.42 14.14
N TYR A 207 4.10 2.61 13.67
CA TYR A 207 3.29 1.53 13.09
C TYR A 207 3.69 1.21 11.65
N GLY A 208 3.40 -0.02 11.22
CA GLY A 208 3.66 -0.47 9.86
C GLY A 208 5.15 -0.63 9.51
N ARG A 209 6.05 -0.77 10.50
CA ARG A 209 7.47 -1.07 10.26
C ARG A 209 7.63 -2.52 9.80
N PHE A 210 8.60 -2.76 8.93
CA PHE A 210 8.83 -4.07 8.34
C PHE A 210 10.30 -4.32 8.01
N ALA A 211 10.64 -5.60 7.94
CA ALA A 211 11.84 -6.10 7.24
C ALA A 211 11.43 -6.57 5.84
N ALA A 212 12.31 -6.47 4.89
CA ALA A 212 12.06 -6.90 3.52
C ALA A 212 13.06 -7.94 3.07
N THR A 213 12.58 -8.93 2.30
CA THR A 213 13.41 -9.83 1.50
C THR A 213 13.17 -9.53 0.03
N VAL A 214 14.23 -9.30 -0.72
CA VAL A 214 14.18 -8.98 -2.16
C VAL A 214 14.87 -10.09 -2.93
N LYS A 215 14.20 -10.65 -3.93
CA LYS A 215 14.75 -11.68 -4.83
C LYS A 215 14.62 -11.22 -6.27
N GLU A 216 15.68 -11.28 -7.05
CA GLU A 216 15.59 -11.09 -8.49
C GLU A 216 14.94 -12.34 -9.12
N VAL A 217 13.95 -12.13 -9.99
CA VAL A 217 13.21 -13.19 -10.68
C VAL A 217 13.38 -12.99 -12.18
N GLU A 218 13.64 -14.09 -12.90
CA GLU A 218 13.72 -14.02 -14.35
C GLU A 218 12.36 -13.56 -14.93
N PHE A 219 12.43 -12.61 -15.85
CA PHE A 219 11.26 -12.14 -16.58
C PHE A 219 10.94 -13.13 -17.70
N VAL A 220 10.06 -14.08 -17.42
CA VAL A 220 9.47 -14.93 -18.47
C VAL A 220 8.42 -14.10 -19.20
N ALA A 221 8.73 -13.70 -20.44
CA ALA A 221 7.89 -12.85 -21.29
C ALA A 221 6.82 -13.67 -22.00
#